data_5aaa08e6a850493babd52703ae088e52
#
_entry.id   5aaa08e6a850493babd52703ae088e52
#
_cell.length_a   1.000
_cell.length_b   1.000
_cell.length_c   1.000
_cell.angle_alpha   90.00
_cell.angle_beta   90.00
_cell.angle_gamma   90.00
#
_symmetry.space_group_name_H-M   'P 1'
#
loop_
_entity.id
_entity.type
_entity.pdbx_description
1 polymer ?
#
loop_
_entity_poly.entity_id
_entity_poly.type
_entity_poly.pdbx_seq_one_letter_code
_entity_poly.pdbx_strand_id
1 'polypeptide(L)'
;MLLFTHRPWTPHQDKTGKDSVLDGITFRDIEMDHVMTPFTANAFYFCDPDGRTEYVQSRACYPVDERTPEMRKFCFENIKAENCHVAAAYFDGLPESKIESITMKNVEISFAKEAEMGVPIMSNGVEPCSKKGIYVHNVEKLVLDHVQVTGADGAPVEAVDVDEMIQK
;
A
#
# COMPACT_ATOMS: atom_id res chain seq x y z
N MET A 1 -3.41 -7.14 -5.65
CA MET A 1 -1.96 -7.41 -5.46
C MET A 1 -1.57 -6.90 -4.10
N LEU A 2 -0.87 -7.70 -3.33
CA LEU A 2 -0.68 -7.50 -1.91
C LEU A 2 0.81 -7.58 -1.57
N LEU A 3 1.30 -6.57 -0.87
CA LEU A 3 2.65 -6.50 -0.35
C LEU A 3 2.55 -6.12 1.13
N PHE A 4 3.07 -6.95 2.00
CA PHE A 4 3.00 -6.75 3.45
C PHE A 4 4.32 -6.91 4.14
N THR A 5 4.49 -6.15 5.19
CA THR A 5 5.49 -6.34 6.21
C THR A 5 4.95 -5.76 7.52
N HIS A 6 5.67 -5.94 8.61
CA HIS A 6 5.42 -5.28 9.89
C HIS A 6 6.70 -5.25 10.70
N ARG A 7 6.73 -4.40 11.73
CA ARG A 7 7.82 -4.40 12.72
C ARG A 7 7.70 -5.65 13.59
N PRO A 8 8.62 -6.60 13.58
CA PRO A 8 8.56 -7.73 14.52
C PRO A 8 8.88 -7.27 15.94
N TRP A 9 8.19 -7.87 16.93
CA TRP A 9 8.46 -7.61 18.35
C TRP A 9 9.86 -8.09 18.76
N THR A 10 10.29 -9.23 18.22
CA THR A 10 11.62 -9.77 18.43
C THR A 10 12.40 -9.80 17.12
N PRO A 11 13.71 -9.50 17.13
CA PRO A 11 14.53 -9.68 15.93
C PRO A 11 14.37 -11.09 15.39
N HIS A 12 14.06 -11.23 14.11
CA HIS A 12 14.11 -12.53 13.48
C HIS A 12 15.54 -13.06 13.59
N GLN A 13 15.72 -14.19 14.27
CA GLN A 13 17.01 -14.88 14.36
C GLN A 13 17.30 -15.63 13.05
N ASP A 14 17.25 -14.93 11.93
CA ASP A 14 17.95 -15.42 10.78
C ASP A 14 19.46 -15.14 10.99
N LYS A 15 20.28 -15.97 10.39
CA LYS A 15 21.74 -15.89 10.58
C LYS A 15 22.37 -14.60 10.01
N THR A 16 21.58 -13.71 9.44
CA THR A 16 22.03 -12.49 8.77
C THR A 16 21.74 -11.23 9.60
N GLY A 17 20.84 -11.29 10.59
CA GLY A 17 20.51 -10.16 11.49
C GLY A 17 19.90 -8.95 10.74
N LYS A 18 19.33 -9.18 9.56
CA LYS A 18 18.66 -8.15 8.79
C LYS A 18 17.19 -8.49 8.65
N ASP A 19 16.37 -7.46 8.83
CA ASP A 19 14.93 -7.56 8.65
C ASP A 19 14.50 -7.71 7.19
N SER A 20 13.20 -7.97 7.04
CA SER A 20 12.58 -8.20 5.74
C SER A 20 12.73 -6.99 4.83
N VAL A 21 13.37 -7.18 3.70
CA VAL A 21 13.44 -6.20 2.61
C VAL A 21 12.57 -6.65 1.46
N LEU A 22 11.61 -5.82 1.08
CA LEU A 22 10.80 -5.98 -0.13
C LEU A 22 11.32 -4.99 -1.17
N ASP A 23 11.98 -5.47 -2.23
CA ASP A 23 12.59 -4.63 -3.24
C ASP A 23 12.42 -5.16 -4.66
N GLY A 24 12.32 -4.25 -5.62
CA GLY A 24 12.32 -4.56 -7.05
C GLY A 24 11.12 -5.37 -7.53
N ILE A 25 9.96 -5.25 -6.88
CA ILE A 25 8.77 -6.03 -7.24
C ILE A 25 8.01 -5.33 -8.34
N THR A 26 7.78 -6.04 -9.44
CA THR A 26 7.01 -5.55 -10.59
C THR A 26 5.82 -6.45 -10.86
N PHE A 27 4.65 -5.83 -10.97
CA PHE A 27 3.41 -6.45 -11.46
C PHE A 27 3.08 -5.83 -12.81
N ARG A 28 2.83 -6.65 -13.82
CA ARG A 28 2.52 -6.15 -15.16
C ARG A 28 1.52 -7.01 -15.90
N ASP A 29 0.86 -6.36 -16.88
CA ASP A 29 -0.02 -7.03 -17.84
C ASP A 29 -1.12 -7.84 -17.14
N ILE A 30 -1.88 -7.19 -16.23
CA ILE A 30 -2.88 -7.82 -15.38
C ILE A 30 -4.25 -7.17 -15.61
N GLU A 31 -5.26 -8.00 -15.77
CA GLU A 31 -6.66 -7.59 -15.73
C GLU A 31 -7.32 -8.14 -14.47
N MET A 32 -8.11 -7.29 -13.80
CA MET A 32 -8.86 -7.64 -12.59
C MET A 32 -10.30 -7.15 -12.72
N ASP A 33 -11.22 -7.92 -12.20
CA ASP A 33 -12.64 -7.58 -12.16
C ASP A 33 -13.25 -7.92 -10.80
N HIS A 34 -14.13 -7.05 -10.28
CA HIS A 34 -14.82 -7.21 -9.00
C HIS A 34 -13.86 -7.43 -7.82
N VAL A 35 -12.83 -6.62 -7.68
CA VAL A 35 -11.89 -6.68 -6.55
C VAL A 35 -12.15 -5.58 -5.54
N MET A 36 -11.96 -5.88 -4.25
CA MET A 36 -12.17 -4.89 -3.18
C MET A 36 -11.13 -3.77 -3.25
N THR A 37 -9.86 -4.11 -3.33
CA THR A 37 -8.73 -3.17 -3.45
C THR A 37 -7.66 -3.80 -4.35
N PRO A 38 -7.49 -3.33 -5.60
CA PRO A 38 -6.57 -3.96 -6.56
C PRO A 38 -5.10 -3.88 -6.16
N PHE A 39 -4.70 -2.79 -5.48
CA PHE A 39 -3.29 -2.56 -5.12
C PHE A 39 -3.16 -2.25 -3.64
N THR A 40 -2.32 -2.99 -2.92
CA THR A 40 -2.03 -2.74 -1.52
C THR A 40 -0.56 -3.00 -1.22
N ALA A 41 0.09 -2.05 -0.56
CA ALA A 41 1.36 -2.23 0.14
C ALA A 41 1.19 -1.67 1.56
N ASN A 42 1.38 -2.50 2.58
CA ASN A 42 1.05 -2.14 3.95
C ASN A 42 2.12 -2.63 4.92
N ALA A 43 2.66 -1.70 5.70
CA ALA A 43 3.68 -1.97 6.73
C ALA A 43 3.09 -2.31 8.11
N PHE A 44 1.78 -2.51 8.21
CA PHE A 44 1.08 -2.79 9.48
C PHE A 44 0.32 -4.13 9.42
N TYR A 45 0.99 -5.14 8.86
CA TYR A 45 0.44 -6.49 8.73
C TYR A 45 0.16 -7.12 10.10
N PHE A 46 -0.97 -7.78 10.28
CA PHE A 46 -1.47 -8.19 11.58
C PHE A 46 -1.76 -9.69 11.74
N CYS A 47 -1.40 -10.52 10.77
CA CYS A 47 -1.72 -11.94 10.82
C CYS A 47 -0.72 -12.79 11.61
N ASP A 48 0.46 -12.28 11.90
CA ASP A 48 1.44 -12.94 12.76
C ASP A 48 1.04 -12.85 14.25
N PRO A 49 1.57 -13.70 15.11
CA PRO A 49 1.20 -13.73 16.53
C PRO A 49 1.33 -12.40 17.26
N ASP A 50 2.31 -11.58 16.90
CA ASP A 50 2.56 -10.24 17.44
C ASP A 50 1.92 -9.11 16.63
N GLY A 51 1.35 -9.42 15.46
CA GLY A 51 0.89 -8.43 14.49
C GLY A 51 -0.18 -7.46 14.99
N ARG A 52 -0.88 -7.78 16.08
CA ARG A 52 -1.90 -6.93 16.71
C ARG A 52 -1.43 -6.21 17.98
N THR A 53 -0.15 -6.30 18.30
CA THR A 53 0.40 -5.58 19.45
C THR A 53 0.42 -4.07 19.19
N GLU A 54 0.42 -3.28 20.26
CA GLU A 54 0.48 -1.84 20.18
C GLU A 54 1.74 -1.37 19.42
N TYR A 55 2.88 -1.99 19.65
CA TYR A 55 4.11 -1.67 18.95
C TYR A 55 4.01 -1.86 17.43
N VAL A 56 3.55 -3.02 16.99
CA VAL A 56 3.43 -3.35 15.55
C VAL A 56 2.42 -2.42 14.86
N GLN A 57 1.32 -2.10 15.50
CA GLN A 57 0.24 -1.28 14.94
C GLN A 57 0.42 0.23 15.17
N SER A 58 1.44 0.64 15.92
CA SER A 58 1.69 2.04 16.21
C SER A 58 2.01 2.85 14.96
N ARG A 59 1.41 4.03 14.86
CA ARG A 59 1.69 5.04 13.82
C ARG A 59 2.75 6.06 14.29
N ALA A 60 3.31 5.89 15.48
CA ALA A 60 4.40 6.71 15.97
C ALA A 60 5.70 6.38 15.24
N CYS A 61 6.54 7.40 15.04
CA CYS A 61 7.87 7.23 14.48
C CYS A 61 8.81 6.66 15.56
N TYR A 62 9.40 5.51 15.29
CA TYR A 62 10.37 4.86 16.16
C TYR A 62 11.81 5.03 15.62
N PRO A 63 12.83 4.86 16.46
CA PRO A 63 14.20 4.74 15.97
C PRO A 63 14.33 3.55 15.00
N VAL A 64 15.01 3.77 13.89
CA VAL A 64 15.34 2.69 12.94
C VAL A 64 16.35 1.76 13.59
N ASP A 65 16.04 0.47 13.63
CA ASP A 65 16.91 -0.59 14.13
C ASP A 65 16.82 -1.84 13.25
N GLU A 66 17.42 -2.93 13.67
CA GLU A 66 17.43 -4.21 12.94
C GLU A 66 16.04 -4.84 12.73
N ARG A 67 15.03 -4.37 13.45
CA ARG A 67 13.62 -4.82 13.33
C ARG A 67 12.80 -3.96 12.37
N THR A 68 13.38 -2.89 11.84
CA THR A 68 12.66 -1.98 10.95
C THR A 68 12.64 -2.55 9.53
N PRO A 69 11.48 -2.99 9.01
CA PRO A 69 11.40 -3.53 7.66
C PRO A 69 11.58 -2.42 6.62
N GLU A 70 12.11 -2.79 5.48
CA GLU A 70 12.25 -1.90 4.35
C GLU A 70 11.34 -2.31 3.20
N MET A 71 10.52 -1.39 2.73
CA MET A 71 9.78 -1.49 1.49
C MET A 71 10.39 -0.51 0.48
N ARG A 72 11.00 -1.03 -0.58
CA ARG A 72 11.77 -0.20 -1.50
C ARG A 72 10.98 0.11 -2.78
N LYS A 73 11.20 -0.61 -3.87
CA LYS A 73 10.73 -0.24 -5.21
C LYS A 73 9.62 -1.15 -5.67
N PHE A 74 8.45 -0.59 -5.88
CA PHE A 74 7.29 -1.28 -6.42
C PHE A 74 6.85 -0.65 -7.74
N CYS A 75 6.59 -1.49 -8.73
CA CYS A 75 6.16 -1.08 -10.05
C CYS A 75 4.89 -1.83 -10.46
N PHE A 76 3.91 -1.08 -10.99
CA PHE A 76 2.65 -1.59 -11.50
C PHE A 76 2.48 -1.05 -12.92
N GLU A 77 2.51 -1.95 -13.93
CA GLU A 77 2.52 -1.55 -15.34
C GLU A 77 1.42 -2.26 -16.14
N ASN A 78 0.75 -1.53 -17.03
CA ASN A 78 -0.24 -2.07 -17.96
C ASN A 78 -1.31 -2.88 -17.21
N ILE A 79 -2.01 -2.26 -16.30
CA ILE A 79 -2.99 -2.95 -15.45
C ILE A 79 -4.35 -2.31 -15.59
N LYS A 80 -5.37 -3.14 -15.76
CA LYS A 80 -6.75 -2.73 -15.77
C LYS A 80 -7.50 -3.41 -14.62
N ALA A 81 -8.18 -2.60 -13.80
CA ALA A 81 -9.00 -3.08 -12.69
C ALA A 81 -10.41 -2.48 -12.82
N GLU A 82 -11.40 -3.32 -13.07
CA GLU A 82 -12.79 -2.91 -13.26
C GLU A 82 -13.66 -3.33 -12.08
N ASN A 83 -14.75 -2.58 -11.87
CA ASN A 83 -15.74 -2.87 -10.84
C ASN A 83 -15.13 -3.02 -9.45
N CYS A 84 -14.16 -2.17 -9.11
CA CYS A 84 -13.55 -2.15 -7.79
C CYS A 84 -14.53 -1.61 -6.73
N HIS A 85 -14.34 -1.93 -5.46
CA HIS A 85 -15.30 -1.60 -4.41
C HIS A 85 -14.77 -0.62 -3.35
N VAL A 86 -13.68 -0.98 -2.66
CA VAL A 86 -13.24 -0.26 -1.45
C VAL A 86 -12.31 0.90 -1.78
N ALA A 87 -11.18 0.62 -2.39
CA ALA A 87 -10.19 1.62 -2.76
C ALA A 87 -9.50 1.27 -4.08
N ALA A 88 -9.11 2.29 -4.85
CA ALA A 88 -8.30 2.10 -6.06
C ALA A 88 -6.92 1.55 -5.73
N ALA A 89 -6.28 2.10 -4.70
CA ALA A 89 -5.04 1.59 -4.11
C ALA A 89 -4.96 2.02 -2.65
N TYR A 90 -4.21 1.26 -1.85
CA TYR A 90 -3.93 1.59 -0.46
C TYR A 90 -2.48 1.27 -0.12
N PHE A 91 -1.67 2.32 -0.01
CA PHE A 91 -0.24 2.24 0.28
C PHE A 91 0.06 2.94 1.61
N ASP A 92 0.57 2.21 2.58
CA ASP A 92 0.75 2.69 3.95
C ASP A 92 2.09 2.21 4.52
N GLY A 93 3.12 3.06 4.37
CA GLY A 93 4.48 2.83 4.86
C GLY A 93 4.66 3.18 6.34
N LEU A 94 5.80 2.84 6.91
CA LEU A 94 6.19 3.27 8.24
C LEU A 94 6.66 4.74 8.24
N PRO A 95 6.38 5.51 9.30
CA PRO A 95 6.87 6.88 9.37
C PRO A 95 8.40 6.97 9.46
N GLU A 96 9.08 5.98 10.09
CA GLU A 96 10.54 5.91 10.20
C GLU A 96 11.22 5.21 9.03
N SER A 97 10.47 4.46 8.20
CA SER A 97 10.98 3.72 7.04
C SER A 97 9.91 3.77 5.95
N LYS A 98 9.84 4.92 5.27
CA LYS A 98 8.90 5.15 4.18
C LYS A 98 9.12 4.13 3.06
N ILE A 99 8.08 3.87 2.28
CA ILE A 99 8.24 3.15 1.02
C ILE A 99 9.10 4.00 0.08
N GLU A 100 10.24 3.47 -0.40
CA GLU A 100 11.18 4.21 -1.25
C GLU A 100 10.52 4.74 -2.52
N SER A 101 9.83 3.88 -3.27
CA SER A 101 9.11 4.34 -4.45
C SER A 101 7.95 3.44 -4.86
N ILE A 102 6.89 4.08 -5.33
CA ILE A 102 5.75 3.45 -6.00
C ILE A 102 5.62 4.07 -7.39
N THR A 103 5.70 3.25 -8.42
CA THR A 103 5.47 3.64 -9.80
C THR A 103 4.24 2.90 -10.34
N MET A 104 3.26 3.67 -10.81
CA MET A 104 2.11 3.15 -11.55
C MET A 104 2.16 3.72 -12.96
N LYS A 105 2.12 2.85 -13.98
CA LYS A 105 2.24 3.24 -15.39
C LYS A 105 1.22 2.53 -16.25
N ASN A 106 0.45 3.27 -17.04
CA ASN A 106 -0.64 2.75 -17.85
C ASN A 106 -1.59 1.91 -16.99
N VAL A 107 -2.19 2.51 -15.97
CA VAL A 107 -3.08 1.84 -15.02
C VAL A 107 -4.47 2.47 -15.10
N GLU A 108 -5.47 1.66 -15.37
CA GLU A 108 -6.87 2.06 -15.41
C GLU A 108 -7.63 1.37 -14.28
N ILE A 109 -8.34 2.17 -13.46
CA ILE A 109 -9.13 1.67 -12.35
C ILE A 109 -10.53 2.26 -12.45
N SER A 110 -11.55 1.42 -12.37
CA SER A 110 -12.93 1.87 -12.31
C SER A 110 -13.68 1.21 -11.17
N PHE A 111 -14.59 1.97 -10.55
CA PHE A 111 -15.41 1.45 -9.46
C PHE A 111 -16.75 0.93 -9.95
N ALA A 112 -17.26 -0.09 -9.26
CA ALA A 112 -18.60 -0.60 -9.46
C ALA A 112 -19.64 0.49 -9.20
N LYS A 113 -20.74 0.49 -9.94
CA LYS A 113 -21.85 1.44 -9.73
C LYS A 113 -22.37 1.33 -8.29
N GLU A 114 -22.58 0.12 -7.83
CA GLU A 114 -22.99 -0.22 -6.47
C GLU A 114 -21.82 -0.90 -5.76
N ALA A 115 -20.87 -0.09 -5.27
CA ALA A 115 -19.69 -0.61 -4.62
C ALA A 115 -19.97 -0.96 -3.15
N GLU A 116 -19.39 -2.05 -2.71
CA GLU A 116 -19.45 -2.49 -1.32
C GLU A 116 -18.52 -1.64 -0.44
N MET A 117 -18.98 -1.38 0.79
CA MET A 117 -18.14 -0.75 1.82
C MET A 117 -17.27 -1.82 2.49
N GLY A 118 -16.02 -1.48 2.76
CA GLY A 118 -15.10 -2.37 3.47
C GLY A 118 -13.84 -1.68 3.92
N VAL A 119 -13.01 -2.41 4.63
CA VAL A 119 -11.66 -1.96 5.01
C VAL A 119 -10.70 -2.42 3.91
N PRO A 120 -9.76 -1.57 3.48
CA PRO A 120 -8.71 -2.01 2.56
C PRO A 120 -8.03 -3.26 3.08
N ILE A 121 -7.84 -4.23 2.20
CA ILE A 121 -7.41 -5.58 2.60
C ILE A 121 -6.12 -5.54 3.41
N MET A 122 -6.06 -6.35 4.48
CA MET A 122 -4.93 -6.45 5.39
C MET A 122 -4.56 -5.14 6.13
N SER A 123 -5.48 -4.18 6.19
CA SER A 123 -5.32 -2.98 7.00
C SER A 123 -6.01 -3.14 8.36
N ASN A 124 -5.41 -2.59 9.41
CA ASN A 124 -5.93 -2.61 10.77
C ASN A 124 -6.08 -1.18 11.31
N GLY A 125 -7.13 -0.92 12.07
CA GLY A 125 -7.38 0.42 12.63
C GLY A 125 -7.74 1.47 11.57
N VAL A 126 -8.25 1.04 10.41
CA VAL A 126 -8.69 1.89 9.31
C VAL A 126 -10.20 1.87 9.21
N GLU A 127 -10.81 3.03 9.08
CA GLU A 127 -12.26 3.14 8.90
C GLU A 127 -12.70 2.52 7.58
N PRO A 128 -13.84 1.81 7.57
CA PRO A 128 -14.41 1.30 6.32
C PRO A 128 -14.68 2.43 5.33
N CYS A 129 -14.37 2.18 4.07
CA CYS A 129 -14.62 3.10 2.98
C CYS A 129 -15.21 2.38 1.76
N SER A 130 -15.69 3.17 0.80
CA SER A 130 -16.15 2.72 -0.50
C SER A 130 -15.69 3.71 -1.54
N LYS A 131 -15.26 3.22 -2.71
CA LYS A 131 -14.79 4.05 -3.83
C LYS A 131 -13.72 5.09 -3.47
N LYS A 132 -12.88 4.78 -2.48
CA LYS A 132 -11.73 5.63 -2.15
C LYS A 132 -10.73 5.61 -3.31
N GLY A 133 -10.21 6.76 -3.70
CA GLY A 133 -9.18 6.86 -4.73
C GLY A 133 -7.88 6.12 -4.35
N ILE A 134 -6.78 6.48 -4.95
CA ILE A 134 -5.46 6.02 -4.58
C ILE A 134 -5.05 6.72 -3.28
N TYR A 135 -4.95 5.97 -2.18
CA TYR A 135 -4.44 6.46 -0.91
C TYR A 135 -2.97 6.09 -0.75
N VAL A 136 -2.14 7.08 -0.42
CA VAL A 136 -0.69 6.91 -0.26
C VAL A 136 -0.24 7.63 1.00
N HIS A 137 0.42 6.92 1.90
CA HIS A 137 0.93 7.45 3.15
C HIS A 137 2.33 6.94 3.44
N ASN A 138 3.23 7.81 3.89
CA ASN A 138 4.64 7.52 4.18
C ASN A 138 5.36 6.87 2.98
N VAL A 139 5.45 7.60 1.89
CA VAL A 139 6.15 7.20 0.65
C VAL A 139 7.15 8.29 0.25
N GLU A 140 8.40 7.93 -0.06
CA GLU A 140 9.38 8.92 -0.50
C GLU A 140 9.04 9.41 -1.92
N LYS A 141 8.75 8.48 -2.84
CA LYS A 141 8.47 8.85 -4.22
C LYS A 141 7.25 8.13 -4.82
N LEU A 142 6.27 8.89 -5.29
CA LEU A 142 5.12 8.41 -6.03
C LEU A 142 5.18 8.88 -7.48
N VAL A 143 5.14 7.95 -8.44
CA VAL A 143 5.06 8.24 -9.87
C VAL A 143 3.77 7.66 -10.44
N LEU A 144 2.91 8.55 -10.96
CA LEU A 144 1.67 8.21 -11.66
C LEU A 144 1.81 8.63 -13.12
N ASP A 145 2.09 7.68 -14.00
CA ASP A 145 2.28 7.90 -15.44
C ASP A 145 1.14 7.24 -16.21
N HIS A 146 0.26 8.04 -16.81
CA HIS A 146 -0.96 7.56 -17.47
C HIS A 146 -1.81 6.68 -16.53
N VAL A 147 -2.16 7.21 -15.36
CA VAL A 147 -3.03 6.55 -14.39
C VAL A 147 -4.40 7.20 -14.39
N GLN A 148 -5.43 6.41 -14.57
CA GLN A 148 -6.81 6.87 -14.57
C GLN A 148 -7.64 6.15 -13.49
N VAL A 149 -8.31 6.94 -12.66
CA VAL A 149 -9.27 6.44 -11.65
C VAL A 149 -10.64 7.01 -11.96
N THR A 150 -11.61 6.15 -12.22
CA THR A 150 -12.96 6.53 -12.61
C THR A 150 -13.99 6.10 -11.57
N GLY A 151 -14.86 7.01 -11.18
CA GLY A 151 -15.96 6.73 -10.24
C GLY A 151 -15.55 6.74 -8.77
N ALA A 152 -14.44 7.35 -8.43
CA ALA A 152 -14.06 7.55 -7.03
C ALA A 152 -15.01 8.56 -6.34
N ASP A 153 -15.30 8.31 -5.05
CA ASP A 153 -15.98 9.25 -4.17
C ASP A 153 -14.94 10.15 -3.52
N GLY A 154 -14.78 11.39 -4.05
CA GLY A 154 -13.77 12.33 -3.59
C GLY A 154 -12.55 12.43 -4.49
N ALA A 155 -11.38 12.72 -3.91
CA ALA A 155 -10.15 12.90 -4.68
C ALA A 155 -9.67 11.57 -5.31
N PRO A 156 -9.28 11.58 -6.60
CA PRO A 156 -8.73 10.37 -7.23
C PRO A 156 -7.40 9.92 -6.63
N VAL A 157 -6.65 10.85 -6.02
CA VAL A 157 -5.40 10.57 -5.30
C VAL A 157 -5.40 11.36 -3.99
N GLU A 158 -5.10 10.70 -2.89
CA GLU A 158 -4.89 11.27 -1.57
C GLU A 158 -3.50 10.88 -1.10
N ALA A 159 -2.58 11.85 -1.04
CA ALA A 159 -1.19 11.64 -0.66
C ALA A 159 -0.91 12.36 0.67
N VAL A 160 -0.41 11.61 1.66
CA VAL A 160 -0.05 12.09 2.99
C VAL A 160 1.39 11.69 3.27
N ASP A 161 2.23 12.62 3.71
CA ASP A 161 3.65 12.39 3.99
C ASP A 161 4.39 11.73 2.80
N VAL A 162 4.13 12.23 1.60
CA VAL A 162 4.82 11.86 0.35
C VAL A 162 5.85 12.94 0.00
N ASP A 163 7.13 12.56 -0.13
CA ASP A 163 8.21 13.54 -0.32
C ASP A 163 8.28 14.06 -1.75
N GLU A 164 8.04 13.19 -2.73
CA GLU A 164 8.01 13.55 -4.16
C GLU A 164 6.82 12.88 -4.86
N MET A 165 6.01 13.68 -5.58
CA MET A 165 4.91 13.17 -6.40
C MET A 165 5.04 13.66 -7.83
N ILE A 166 5.06 12.73 -8.79
CA ILE A 166 5.14 13.00 -10.23
C ILE A 166 3.88 12.45 -10.90
N GLN A 167 3.15 13.33 -11.60
CA GLN A 167 2.02 12.96 -12.43
C GLN A 167 2.28 13.34 -13.90
N LYS A 168 1.99 12.41 -14.82
CA LYS A 168 2.16 12.59 -16.28
C LYS A 168 0.92 12.16 -17.03
#